data_c3b63172ae558443776182a63f46315a
#
_entry.id   c3b63172ae558443776182a63f46315a
#
_cell.length_a   1.000
_cell.length_b   1.000
_cell.length_c   1.000
_cell.angle_alpha   90.00
_cell.angle_beta   90.00
_cell.angle_gamma   90.00
#
_symmetry.space_group_name_H-M   'P 1'
#
loop_
_entity.id
_entity.type
_entity.pdbx_description
1 polymer ?
#
loop_
_entity_poly.entity_id
_entity_poly.type
_entity_poly.pdbx_seq_one_letter_code
_entity_poly.pdbx_strand_id
1 'polypeptide(L)'
;MGKTKEKPKTPASGPEFVPRREPAPWKQWGDIALDESALVQMRQAATLPVAVKGALMPDAHTGYGLPIGGVLAVKDAVIPYAVGVDIACRMRLTVLDMPVSCLLKKRETLIRVLEQETRFGMGAAFEKDERREHAAERRRAEVHDIR
;
A
#
# COMPACT_ATOMS: atom_id res chain seq x y z
N MET A 1 38.06 -16.00 28.58
CA MET A 1 37.05 -15.18 29.28
C MET A 1 35.99 -14.76 28.30
N GLY A 2 34.91 -15.54 28.23
CA GLY A 2 33.83 -15.29 27.27
C GLY A 2 32.83 -14.28 27.90
N LYS A 3 32.61 -13.16 27.21
CA LYS A 3 31.55 -12.20 27.58
C LYS A 3 30.20 -12.78 27.14
N THR A 4 29.41 -13.22 28.10
CA THR A 4 28.01 -13.62 27.91
C THR A 4 27.23 -12.38 27.45
N LYS A 5 26.74 -12.38 26.20
CA LYS A 5 25.82 -11.33 25.73
C LYS A 5 24.48 -11.50 26.44
N GLU A 6 24.17 -10.59 27.32
CA GLU A 6 22.86 -10.48 27.98
C GLU A 6 21.78 -10.30 26.90
N LYS A 7 20.79 -11.19 26.89
CA LYS A 7 19.62 -11.04 26.01
C LYS A 7 18.85 -9.78 26.40
N PRO A 8 18.37 -8.98 25.46
CA PRO A 8 17.55 -7.81 25.78
C PRO A 8 16.33 -8.24 26.58
N LYS A 9 16.14 -7.62 27.75
CA LYS A 9 14.96 -7.83 28.60
C LYS A 9 13.71 -7.45 27.80
N THR A 10 12.76 -8.37 27.71
CA THR A 10 11.41 -8.09 27.21
C THR A 10 10.86 -6.87 27.96
N PRO A 11 10.39 -5.83 27.28
CA PRO A 11 9.79 -4.68 27.97
C PRO A 11 8.61 -5.16 28.80
N ALA A 12 8.46 -4.61 29.98
CA ALA A 12 7.36 -4.87 30.90
C ALA A 12 6.03 -4.79 30.14
N SER A 13 5.16 -5.77 30.35
CA SER A 13 3.81 -5.80 29.80
C SER A 13 3.14 -4.45 30.03
N GLY A 14 2.89 -3.73 28.94
CA GLY A 14 2.05 -2.53 28.98
C GLY A 14 0.65 -2.89 29.52
N PRO A 15 -0.19 -1.88 29.81
CA PRO A 15 -1.52 -2.12 30.34
C PRO A 15 -2.24 -3.15 29.48
N GLU A 16 -2.84 -4.15 30.14
CA GLU A 16 -3.54 -5.24 29.48
C GLU A 16 -4.63 -4.68 28.56
N PHE A 17 -4.53 -5.00 27.30
CA PHE A 17 -5.45 -4.51 26.29
C PHE A 17 -6.77 -5.31 26.34
N VAL A 18 -7.86 -4.65 26.68
CA VAL A 18 -9.22 -5.26 26.67
C VAL A 18 -10.00 -4.74 25.48
N PRO A 19 -10.31 -5.61 24.50
CA PRO A 19 -11.15 -5.22 23.36
C PRO A 19 -12.52 -4.73 23.83
N ARG A 20 -13.12 -3.80 23.11
CA ARG A 20 -14.50 -3.37 23.33
C ARG A 20 -15.44 -4.53 23.00
N ARG A 21 -16.53 -4.66 23.75
CA ARG A 21 -17.60 -5.64 23.46
C ARG A 21 -18.29 -5.33 22.13
N GLU A 22 -18.51 -4.05 21.87
CA GLU A 22 -19.11 -3.57 20.62
C GLU A 22 -18.08 -2.79 19.83
N PRO A 23 -17.91 -3.08 18.52
CA PRO A 23 -17.01 -2.32 17.64
C PRO A 23 -17.44 -0.84 17.58
N ALA A 24 -16.47 0.05 17.41
CA ALA A 24 -16.76 1.43 17.06
C ALA A 24 -17.55 1.47 15.73
N PRO A 25 -18.48 2.42 15.56
CA PRO A 25 -19.28 2.50 14.34
C PRO A 25 -18.39 2.76 13.12
N TRP A 26 -18.68 2.08 12.03
CA TRP A 26 -18.01 2.31 10.76
C TRP A 26 -18.98 2.19 9.58
N LYS A 27 -18.62 2.79 8.44
CA LYS A 27 -19.45 2.83 7.24
C LYS A 27 -18.65 2.26 6.05
N GLN A 28 -19.31 1.42 5.26
CA GLN A 28 -18.82 1.02 3.95
C GLN A 28 -19.26 2.04 2.88
N TRP A 29 -18.35 2.38 1.98
CA TRP A 29 -18.61 3.24 0.84
C TRP A 29 -18.59 2.40 -0.44
N GLY A 30 -19.47 2.76 -1.39
CA GLY A 30 -19.64 2.04 -2.64
C GLY A 30 -20.56 0.83 -2.52
N ASP A 31 -21.01 0.34 -3.68
CA ASP A 31 -21.99 -0.76 -3.81
C ASP A 31 -21.31 -2.09 -4.20
N ILE A 32 -19.98 -2.15 -4.12
CA ILE A 32 -19.20 -3.34 -4.47
C ILE A 32 -19.17 -4.28 -3.25
N ALA A 33 -19.40 -5.56 -3.50
CA ALA A 33 -19.22 -6.59 -2.48
C ALA A 33 -17.69 -6.67 -2.14
N LEU A 34 -17.40 -6.38 -0.89
CA LEU A 34 -16.02 -6.48 -0.37
C LEU A 34 -15.73 -7.92 0.08
N ASP A 35 -14.45 -8.26 0.08
CA ASP A 35 -13.96 -9.53 0.61
C ASP A 35 -14.31 -9.65 2.11
N GLU A 36 -14.91 -10.79 2.51
CA GLU A 36 -15.29 -11.07 3.90
C GLU A 36 -14.12 -10.90 4.87
N SER A 37 -12.92 -11.27 4.45
CA SER A 37 -11.70 -11.10 5.25
C SER A 37 -11.41 -9.63 5.58
N ALA A 38 -11.66 -8.71 4.67
CA ALA A 38 -11.51 -7.27 4.91
C ALA A 38 -12.57 -6.75 5.89
N LEU A 39 -13.81 -7.25 5.78
CA LEU A 39 -14.88 -6.91 6.71
C LEU A 39 -14.61 -7.39 8.13
N VAL A 40 -14.11 -8.63 8.26
CA VAL A 40 -13.70 -9.20 9.56
C VAL A 40 -12.54 -8.38 10.15
N GLN A 41 -11.54 -8.05 9.36
CA GLN A 41 -10.38 -7.27 9.80
C GLN A 41 -10.80 -5.86 10.25
N MET A 42 -11.70 -5.19 9.52
CA MET A 42 -12.23 -3.89 9.92
C MET A 42 -13.00 -3.97 11.23
N ARG A 43 -13.82 -5.00 11.40
CA ARG A 43 -14.58 -5.22 12.64
C ARG A 43 -13.63 -5.43 13.83
N GLN A 44 -12.58 -6.23 13.65
CA GLN A 44 -11.55 -6.44 14.68
C GLN A 44 -10.84 -5.13 15.03
N ALA A 45 -10.41 -4.36 14.05
CA ALA A 45 -9.78 -3.06 14.27
C ALA A 45 -10.71 -2.10 15.00
N ALA A 46 -12.01 -2.11 14.71
CA ALA A 46 -13.00 -1.29 15.39
C ALA A 46 -13.27 -1.69 16.85
N THR A 47 -12.83 -2.88 17.30
CA THR A 47 -12.90 -3.27 18.73
C THR A 47 -11.76 -2.69 19.58
N LEU A 48 -10.79 -2.03 18.97
CA LEU A 48 -9.73 -1.35 19.72
C LEU A 48 -10.34 -0.32 20.70
N PRO A 49 -9.91 -0.25 21.95
CA PRO A 49 -10.45 0.72 22.94
C PRO A 49 -10.33 2.18 22.46
N VAL A 50 -9.28 2.47 21.73
CA VAL A 50 -9.00 3.81 21.18
C VAL A 50 -9.81 4.13 19.92
N ALA A 51 -10.47 3.14 19.31
CA ALA A 51 -11.26 3.35 18.11
C ALA A 51 -12.49 4.20 18.38
N VAL A 52 -12.73 5.20 17.55
CA VAL A 52 -13.88 6.12 17.66
C VAL A 52 -14.88 5.89 16.53
N LYS A 53 -14.36 5.81 15.29
CA LYS A 53 -15.18 5.66 14.09
C LYS A 53 -14.32 5.11 12.95
N GLY A 54 -14.95 4.46 11.99
CA GLY A 54 -14.23 3.93 10.82
C GLY A 54 -14.98 4.08 9.51
N ALA A 55 -14.26 3.79 8.43
CA ALA A 55 -14.81 3.68 7.08
C ALA A 55 -14.05 2.60 6.28
N LEU A 56 -14.75 1.94 5.37
CA LEU A 56 -14.17 1.10 4.33
C LEU A 56 -14.44 1.73 2.96
N MET A 57 -13.40 1.85 2.16
CA MET A 57 -13.47 2.36 0.80
C MET A 57 -13.91 1.26 -0.17
N PRO A 58 -14.36 1.61 -1.40
CA PRO A 58 -14.93 0.64 -2.34
C PRO A 58 -13.96 -0.46 -2.81
N ASP A 59 -12.67 -0.20 -2.74
CA ASP A 59 -11.59 -1.13 -3.12
C ASP A 59 -10.94 -1.85 -1.93
N ALA A 60 -11.59 -1.83 -0.77
CA ALA A 60 -11.02 -2.39 0.45
C ALA A 60 -10.76 -3.90 0.33
N HIS A 61 -9.58 -4.31 0.76
CA HIS A 61 -9.14 -5.70 0.79
C HIS A 61 -8.23 -5.95 2.00
N THR A 62 -7.89 -7.20 2.26
CA THR A 62 -7.11 -7.58 3.43
C THR A 62 -5.74 -6.90 3.45
N GLY A 63 -5.43 -6.28 4.58
CA GLY A 63 -4.14 -5.68 4.90
C GLY A 63 -3.46 -6.37 6.09
N TYR A 64 -2.49 -5.71 6.72
CA TYR A 64 -1.82 -6.26 7.90
C TYR A 64 -2.57 -5.94 9.20
N GLY A 65 -2.59 -4.71 9.65
CA GLY A 65 -3.24 -4.31 10.90
C GLY A 65 -4.64 -3.72 10.69
N LEU A 66 -4.83 -3.06 9.57
CA LEU A 66 -6.09 -2.51 9.10
C LEU A 66 -6.28 -2.99 7.65
N PRO A 67 -7.51 -3.24 7.16
CA PRO A 67 -7.70 -3.52 5.75
C PRO A 67 -7.18 -2.35 4.89
N ILE A 68 -6.58 -2.66 3.76
CA ILE A 68 -6.24 -1.63 2.76
C ILE A 68 -7.55 -1.01 2.30
N GLY A 69 -7.59 0.31 2.15
CA GLY A 69 -8.83 1.07 1.96
C GLY A 69 -9.65 1.24 3.24
N GLY A 70 -9.15 0.74 4.38
CA GLY A 70 -9.74 0.98 5.70
C GLY A 70 -9.24 2.29 6.32
N VAL A 71 -10.15 3.01 6.95
CA VAL A 71 -9.83 4.23 7.73
C VAL A 71 -10.38 4.04 9.14
N LEU A 72 -9.55 4.27 10.16
CA LEU A 72 -9.95 4.18 11.56
C LEU A 72 -9.54 5.46 12.30
N ALA A 73 -10.54 6.21 12.77
CA ALA A 73 -10.31 7.31 13.67
C ALA A 73 -10.05 6.79 15.08
N VAL A 74 -8.97 7.25 15.71
CA VAL A 74 -8.59 6.87 17.07
C VAL A 74 -8.47 8.12 17.94
N LYS A 75 -8.73 7.95 19.25
CA LYS A 75 -8.63 9.03 20.23
C LYS A 75 -7.36 8.89 21.03
N ASP A 76 -6.59 9.99 21.08
CA ASP A 76 -5.36 10.14 21.90
C ASP A 76 -4.34 8.99 21.69
N ALA A 77 -4.27 8.46 20.44
CA ALA A 77 -3.43 7.33 20.11
C ALA A 77 -2.97 7.37 18.65
N VAL A 78 -1.87 6.67 18.38
CA VAL A 78 -1.40 6.31 17.05
C VAL A 78 -1.21 4.79 16.98
N ILE A 79 -1.50 4.20 15.82
CA ILE A 79 -1.37 2.76 15.60
C ILE A 79 -0.37 2.55 14.46
N PRO A 80 0.94 2.48 14.73
CA PRO A 80 1.96 2.35 13.68
C PRO A 80 1.72 1.14 12.76
N TYR A 81 1.26 0.02 13.32
CA TYR A 81 0.97 -1.19 12.56
C TYR A 81 -0.19 -1.05 11.58
N ALA A 82 -1.10 -0.09 11.81
CA ALA A 82 -2.23 0.18 10.90
C ALA A 82 -1.89 1.12 9.74
N VAL A 83 -0.69 1.73 9.73
CA VAL A 83 -0.27 2.61 8.63
C VAL A 83 -0.03 1.86 7.32
N GLY A 84 0.29 0.57 7.42
CA GLY A 84 0.61 -0.27 6.27
C GLY A 84 2.08 -0.25 5.89
N VAL A 85 2.44 -1.13 4.97
CA VAL A 85 3.83 -1.29 4.48
C VAL A 85 4.08 -0.39 3.28
N ASP A 86 3.11 -0.28 2.39
CA ASP A 86 3.18 0.61 1.23
C ASP A 86 2.61 1.99 1.57
N ILE A 87 3.47 2.85 2.05
CA ILE A 87 3.11 4.22 2.42
C ILE A 87 3.19 5.09 1.18
N ALA A 88 2.06 5.36 0.55
CA ALA A 88 1.89 6.05 -0.72
C ALA A 88 2.29 5.18 -1.94
N CYS A 89 1.31 4.63 -2.62
CA CYS A 89 1.46 3.83 -3.85
C CYS A 89 2.09 4.61 -5.01
N ARG A 90 2.20 5.93 -4.90
CA ARG A 90 2.85 6.83 -5.87
C ARG A 90 2.37 6.58 -7.31
N MET A 91 1.07 6.47 -7.48
CA MET A 91 0.46 6.30 -8.81
C MET A 91 0.83 7.47 -9.70
N ARG A 92 1.25 7.16 -10.94
CA ARG A 92 1.53 8.15 -11.98
C ARG A 92 0.67 7.84 -13.20
N LEU A 93 -0.08 8.83 -13.66
CA LEU A 93 -0.80 8.77 -14.92
C LEU A 93 0.04 9.49 -15.99
N THR A 94 0.32 8.81 -17.09
CA THR A 94 0.96 9.40 -18.26
C THR A 94 0.00 9.33 -19.43
N VAL A 95 -0.32 10.48 -20.01
CA VAL A 95 -1.11 10.56 -21.24
C VAL A 95 -0.14 10.57 -22.41
N LEU A 96 -0.30 9.61 -23.32
CA LEU A 96 0.54 9.48 -24.50
C LEU A 96 -0.14 10.17 -25.69
N ASP A 97 0.64 10.91 -26.48
CA ASP A 97 0.21 11.42 -27.78
C ASP A 97 0.24 10.30 -28.83
N MET A 98 -0.67 9.35 -28.66
CA MET A 98 -0.76 8.15 -29.48
C MET A 98 -2.21 7.75 -29.70
N PRO A 99 -2.65 7.52 -30.96
CA PRO A 99 -4.00 7.07 -31.24
C PRO A 99 -4.30 5.71 -30.59
N VAL A 100 -5.48 5.53 -30.03
CA VAL A 100 -5.92 4.27 -29.40
C VAL A 100 -5.79 3.07 -30.38
N SER A 101 -5.96 3.30 -31.69
CA SER A 101 -5.76 2.27 -32.70
C SER A 101 -4.36 1.64 -32.72
N CYS A 102 -3.34 2.33 -32.18
CA CYS A 102 -1.99 1.79 -32.02
C CYS A 102 -1.94 0.62 -31.03
N LEU A 103 -2.79 0.63 -29.99
CA LEU A 103 -2.89 -0.45 -29.01
C LEU A 103 -3.28 -1.78 -29.70
N LEU A 104 -4.20 -1.72 -30.66
CA LEU A 104 -4.64 -2.90 -31.40
C LEU A 104 -3.62 -3.34 -32.45
N LYS A 105 -3.11 -2.38 -33.26
CA LYS A 105 -2.19 -2.66 -34.36
C LYS A 105 -0.78 -3.06 -33.93
N LYS A 106 -0.31 -2.57 -32.77
CA LYS A 106 1.05 -2.78 -32.28
C LYS A 106 1.09 -3.52 -30.93
N ARG A 107 0.04 -4.27 -30.61
CA ARG A 107 -0.13 -4.94 -29.32
C ARG A 107 1.11 -5.75 -28.91
N GLU A 108 1.61 -6.61 -29.77
CA GLU A 108 2.78 -7.46 -29.49
C GLU A 108 4.06 -6.62 -29.19
N THR A 109 4.26 -5.55 -29.96
CA THR A 109 5.38 -4.63 -29.74
C THR A 109 5.26 -3.93 -28.39
N LEU A 110 4.07 -3.46 -28.03
CA LEU A 110 3.83 -2.76 -26.77
C LEU A 110 4.01 -3.70 -25.55
N ILE A 111 3.53 -4.94 -25.65
CA ILE A 111 3.74 -5.96 -24.61
C ILE A 111 5.23 -6.17 -24.40
N ARG A 112 5.98 -6.42 -25.47
CA ARG A 112 7.42 -6.64 -25.41
C ARG A 112 8.16 -5.44 -24.78
N VAL A 113 7.80 -4.22 -25.17
CA VAL A 113 8.40 -3.00 -24.60
C VAL A 113 8.09 -2.90 -23.11
N LEU A 114 6.85 -3.13 -22.69
CA LEU A 114 6.50 -3.13 -21.27
C LEU A 114 7.30 -4.17 -20.48
N GLU A 115 7.46 -5.38 -20.99
CA GLU A 115 8.25 -6.44 -20.35
C GLU A 115 9.73 -6.09 -20.24
N GLN A 116 10.29 -5.44 -21.25
CA GLN A 116 11.70 -5.05 -21.29
C GLN A 116 11.99 -3.81 -20.44
N GLU A 117 11.10 -2.81 -20.47
CA GLU A 117 11.32 -1.49 -19.89
C GLU A 117 10.75 -1.34 -18.47
N THR A 118 10.12 -2.38 -17.93
CA THR A 118 9.58 -2.36 -16.56
C THR A 118 10.06 -3.56 -15.75
N ARG A 119 10.13 -3.40 -14.45
CA ARG A 119 10.44 -4.47 -13.50
C ARG A 119 9.39 -4.47 -12.40
N PHE A 120 8.79 -5.63 -12.16
CA PHE A 120 7.74 -5.83 -11.16
C PHE A 120 8.16 -6.90 -10.16
N GLY A 121 7.64 -6.78 -8.95
CA GLY A 121 7.85 -7.73 -7.87
C GLY A 121 8.89 -7.29 -6.85
N MET A 122 8.85 -7.95 -5.70
CA MET A 122 9.73 -7.65 -4.57
C MET A 122 11.19 -7.96 -4.94
N GLY A 123 12.07 -6.96 -4.82
CA GLY A 123 13.48 -7.09 -5.17
C GLY A 123 13.79 -6.96 -6.68
N ALA A 124 12.78 -6.84 -7.54
CA ALA A 124 12.98 -6.62 -8.96
C ALA A 124 13.64 -5.26 -9.21
N ALA A 125 14.73 -5.25 -9.95
CA ALA A 125 15.47 -4.04 -10.29
C ALA A 125 16.18 -4.20 -11.63
N PHE A 126 16.43 -3.08 -12.27
CA PHE A 126 17.32 -3.06 -13.44
C PHE A 126 18.78 -3.23 -13.01
N GLU A 127 19.59 -3.86 -13.83
CA GLU A 127 21.04 -3.91 -13.66
C GLU A 127 21.65 -2.50 -13.72
N LYS A 128 22.89 -2.34 -13.22
CA LYS A 128 23.50 -1.01 -13.10
C LYS A 128 23.59 -0.25 -14.43
N ASP A 129 23.87 -0.95 -15.51
CA ASP A 129 24.02 -0.34 -16.83
C ASP A 129 22.67 0.03 -17.43
N GLU A 130 21.67 -0.84 -17.30
CA GLU A 130 20.27 -0.56 -17.66
C GLU A 130 19.73 0.67 -16.90
N ARG A 131 20.06 0.82 -15.62
CA ARG A 131 19.63 1.98 -14.80
C ARG A 131 20.13 3.31 -15.33
N ARG A 132 21.34 3.35 -15.91
CA ARG A 132 21.92 4.58 -16.47
C ARG A 132 21.20 5.03 -17.72
N GLU A 133 20.83 4.11 -18.58
CA GLU A 133 20.06 4.38 -19.80
C GLU A 133 18.67 4.91 -19.44
N HIS A 134 17.93 4.23 -18.57
CA HIS A 134 16.62 4.68 -18.09
C HIS A 134 16.65 6.03 -17.37
N ALA A 135 17.69 6.32 -16.59
CA ALA A 135 17.84 7.61 -15.93
C ALA A 135 18.10 8.75 -16.91
N ALA A 136 18.82 8.50 -18.00
CA ALA A 136 19.06 9.47 -19.05
C ALA A 136 17.80 9.77 -19.87
N GLU A 137 16.99 8.75 -20.17
CA GLU A 137 15.72 8.90 -20.88
C GLU A 137 14.66 9.63 -20.05
N ARG A 138 14.55 9.33 -18.74
CA ARG A 138 13.66 10.07 -17.83
C ARG A 138 13.97 11.56 -17.81
N ARG A 139 15.24 11.96 -17.75
CA ARG A 139 15.63 13.38 -17.77
C ARG A 139 15.26 14.06 -19.08
N ARG A 140 15.30 13.35 -20.20
CA ARG A 140 14.86 13.89 -21.51
C ARG A 140 13.35 14.06 -21.57
N ALA A 141 12.57 13.13 -20.99
CA ALA A 141 11.11 13.22 -20.92
C ALA A 141 10.64 14.35 -20.00
N GLU A 142 11.30 14.56 -18.85
CA GLU A 142 10.98 15.63 -17.91
C GLU A 142 11.19 17.04 -18.45
N VAL A 143 12.10 17.21 -19.42
CA VAL A 143 12.36 18.52 -20.06
C VAL A 143 11.27 18.92 -21.06
N HIS A 144 10.44 17.98 -21.56
CA HIS A 144 9.36 18.26 -22.50
C HIS A 144 8.00 18.54 -21.85
N ASP A 145 7.87 18.31 -20.55
CA ASP A 145 6.58 18.36 -19.83
C ASP A 145 6.31 19.72 -19.12
N ILE A 146 7.16 20.73 -19.32
CA ILE A 146 7.01 22.06 -18.75
C ILE A 146 6.97 23.11 -19.88
N ARG A 147 5.91 23.06 -20.70
CA ARG A 147 5.50 24.22 -21.50
C ARG A 147 3.99 24.23 -21.67
#